data_f7786279c9ca037bb44c962e4647890a
#
_entry.id   f7786279c9ca037bb44c962e4647890a
#
_cell.length_a   1.000
_cell.length_b   1.000
_cell.length_c   1.000
_cell.angle_alpha   90.00
_cell.angle_beta   90.00
_cell.angle_gamma   90.00
#
_symmetry.space_group_name_H-M   'P 1'
#
loop_
_entity.id
_entity.type
_entity.pdbx_description
1 polymer ?
#
loop_
_entity_poly.entity_id
_entity_poly.type
_entity_poly.pdbx_seq_one_letter_code
_entity_poly.pdbx_strand_id
1 'polypeptide(L)'
;HSQMACTYYKWSMDDFVKRVAPYTAYLHVVDALGVDGEGIQMGEGDVDFDQLSNNLDNLAPGIAFIPEVWQGHKENGSGFWSALEFLEQYI
;
A
#
# COMPACT_ATOMS: atom_id res chain seq x y z
N HIS A 1 1.84 -7.29 -1.36
CA HIS A 1 1.60 -8.62 -1.99
C HIS A 1 0.39 -8.60 -2.92
N SER A 2 -0.68 -7.88 -2.57
CA SER A 2 -1.88 -7.80 -3.42
C SER A 2 -1.59 -7.19 -4.79
N GLN A 3 -0.76 -6.14 -4.82
CA GLN A 3 -0.36 -5.52 -6.10
C GLN A 3 0.38 -6.51 -7.00
N MET A 4 1.33 -7.27 -6.43
CA MET A 4 2.09 -8.27 -7.20
C MET A 4 1.18 -9.38 -7.72
N ALA A 5 0.25 -9.85 -6.89
CA ALA A 5 -0.72 -10.87 -7.32
C ALA A 5 -1.62 -10.36 -8.45
N CYS A 6 -2.11 -9.12 -8.35
CA CYS A 6 -2.90 -8.52 -9.42
C CYS A 6 -2.11 -8.38 -10.72
N THR A 7 -0.83 -8.01 -10.63
CA THR A 7 0.04 -7.93 -11.80
C THR A 7 0.24 -9.31 -12.43
N TYR A 8 0.51 -10.33 -11.62
CA TYR A 8 0.72 -11.70 -12.10
C TYR A 8 -0.52 -12.28 -12.80
N TYR A 9 -1.69 -12.13 -12.18
CA TYR A 9 -2.94 -12.67 -12.72
C TYR A 9 -3.64 -11.74 -13.71
N LYS A 10 -3.07 -10.56 -13.98
CA LYS A 10 -3.68 -9.51 -14.82
C LYS A 10 -5.05 -9.07 -14.30
N TRP A 11 -5.19 -9.00 -12.99
CA TRP A 11 -6.36 -8.46 -12.31
C TRP A 11 -6.21 -6.96 -12.09
N SER A 12 -7.34 -6.26 -12.01
CA SER A 12 -7.36 -4.86 -11.62
C SER A 12 -7.18 -4.73 -10.11
N MET A 13 -6.16 -3.98 -9.68
CA MET A 13 -5.97 -3.66 -8.26
C MET A 13 -7.14 -2.82 -7.72
N ASP A 14 -7.68 -1.92 -8.53
CA ASP A 14 -8.85 -1.14 -8.19
C ASP A 14 -10.06 -2.03 -7.88
N ASP A 15 -10.35 -3.00 -8.74
CA ASP A 15 -11.45 -3.95 -8.54
C ASP A 15 -11.22 -4.81 -7.30
N PHE A 16 -9.98 -5.26 -7.09
CA PHE A 16 -9.61 -6.03 -5.90
C PHE A 16 -9.89 -5.25 -4.62
N VAL A 17 -9.40 -4.00 -4.54
CA VAL A 17 -9.60 -3.15 -3.36
C VAL A 17 -11.08 -2.91 -3.10
N LYS A 18 -11.87 -2.63 -4.15
CA LYS A 18 -13.32 -2.43 -4.01
C LYS A 18 -14.03 -3.64 -3.44
N ARG A 19 -13.57 -4.84 -3.78
CA ARG A 19 -14.17 -6.09 -3.27
C ARG A 19 -13.80 -6.37 -1.83
N VAL A 20 -12.56 -6.10 -1.42
CA VAL A 20 -12.08 -6.45 -0.07
C VAL A 20 -12.29 -5.33 0.95
N ALA A 21 -12.44 -4.09 0.51
CA ALA A 21 -12.56 -2.94 1.41
C ALA A 21 -13.64 -3.09 2.48
N PRO A 22 -14.86 -3.59 2.17
CA PRO A 22 -15.90 -3.76 3.19
C PRO A 22 -15.53 -4.73 4.32
N TYR A 23 -14.56 -5.60 4.08
CA TYR A 23 -14.09 -6.61 5.03
C TYR A 23 -12.74 -6.27 5.65
N THR A 24 -12.19 -5.11 5.32
CA THR A 24 -10.84 -4.70 5.73
C THR A 24 -10.91 -3.86 7.00
N ALA A 25 -10.21 -4.30 8.04
CA ALA A 25 -10.11 -3.57 9.30
C ALA A 25 -8.75 -2.91 9.49
N TYR A 26 -7.73 -3.38 8.76
CA TYR A 26 -6.35 -2.99 8.99
C TYR A 26 -5.50 -3.24 7.74
N LEU A 27 -4.55 -2.35 7.47
CA LEU A 27 -3.66 -2.45 6.31
C LEU A 27 -2.19 -2.46 6.71
N HIS A 28 -1.44 -3.38 6.14
CA HIS A 28 0.00 -3.24 5.98
C HIS A 28 0.27 -2.57 4.63
N VAL A 29 0.87 -1.39 4.66
CA VAL A 29 1.06 -0.57 3.47
C VAL A 29 2.50 -0.61 3.03
N VAL A 30 2.72 -1.04 1.80
CA VAL A 30 4.02 -1.13 1.18
C VAL A 30 3.83 -1.05 -0.34
N ASP A 31 4.81 -0.53 -1.04
CA ASP A 31 4.78 -0.54 -2.49
C ASP A 31 5.35 -1.86 -3.04
N ALA A 32 5.12 -2.13 -4.29
CA ALA A 32 5.56 -3.34 -4.97
C ALA A 32 5.87 -3.04 -6.43
N LEU A 33 6.79 -3.79 -7.00
CA LEU A 33 7.21 -3.61 -8.40
C LEU A 33 7.13 -4.95 -9.14
N GLY A 34 6.37 -4.99 -10.24
CA GLY A 34 6.21 -6.19 -11.04
C GLY A 34 5.54 -7.33 -10.27
N VAL A 35 6.06 -8.55 -10.44
CA VAL A 35 5.49 -9.76 -9.82
C VAL A 35 6.30 -10.27 -8.64
N ASP A 36 7.49 -9.74 -8.40
CA ASP A 36 8.43 -10.24 -7.39
C ASP A 36 9.14 -9.14 -6.58
N GLY A 37 8.92 -7.88 -6.90
CA GLY A 37 9.52 -6.76 -6.17
C GLY A 37 8.67 -6.36 -4.96
N GLU A 38 8.86 -7.02 -3.83
CA GLU A 38 8.17 -6.72 -2.58
C GLU A 38 8.95 -5.77 -1.69
N GLY A 39 8.28 -5.13 -0.74
CA GLY A 39 8.93 -4.31 0.29
C GLY A 39 9.48 -2.98 -0.21
N ILE A 40 9.03 -2.51 -1.35
CA ILE A 40 9.51 -1.30 -2.00
C ILE A 40 9.03 -0.05 -1.23
N GLN A 41 9.87 0.98 -1.16
CA GLN A 41 9.46 2.25 -0.56
C GLN A 41 8.26 2.84 -1.30
N MET A 42 7.36 3.48 -0.54
CA MET A 42 6.16 4.10 -1.10
C MET A 42 6.52 5.08 -2.23
N GLY A 43 5.84 4.96 -3.35
CA GLY A 43 6.04 5.79 -4.53
C GLY A 43 7.11 5.29 -5.49
N GLU A 44 7.84 4.24 -5.14
CA GLU A 44 8.91 3.69 -5.99
C GLU A 44 8.46 2.44 -6.78
N GLY A 45 7.24 2.01 -6.59
CA GLY A 45 6.68 0.81 -7.23
C GLY A 45 5.45 1.11 -8.09
N ASP A 46 4.61 0.08 -8.23
CA ASP A 46 3.46 0.09 -9.14
C ASP A 46 2.14 0.44 -8.47
N VAL A 47 2.08 0.57 -7.14
CA VAL A 47 0.83 0.87 -6.46
C VAL A 47 0.37 2.30 -6.77
N ASP A 48 -0.85 2.42 -7.26
CA ASP A 48 -1.51 3.72 -7.44
C ASP A 48 -2.11 4.16 -6.09
N PHE A 49 -1.34 4.94 -5.33
CA PHE A 49 -1.75 5.38 -4.01
C PHE A 49 -2.91 6.38 -4.03
N ASP A 50 -3.05 7.17 -5.08
CA ASP A 50 -4.18 8.08 -5.24
C ASP A 50 -5.48 7.28 -5.37
N GLN A 51 -5.50 6.28 -6.23
CA GLN A 51 -6.64 5.40 -6.42
C GLN A 51 -6.94 4.59 -5.15
N LEU A 52 -5.91 4.02 -4.51
CA LEU A 52 -6.06 3.28 -3.26
C LEU A 52 -6.67 4.16 -2.17
N SER A 53 -6.16 5.36 -1.98
CA SER A 53 -6.66 6.30 -0.98
C SER A 53 -8.12 6.67 -1.23
N ASN A 54 -8.48 6.98 -2.48
CA ASN A 54 -9.85 7.30 -2.83
C ASN A 54 -10.81 6.14 -2.53
N ASN A 55 -10.42 4.91 -2.86
CA ASN A 55 -11.24 3.75 -2.57
C ASN A 55 -11.42 3.52 -1.06
N LEU A 56 -10.35 3.67 -0.28
CA LEU A 56 -10.42 3.48 1.17
C LEU A 56 -11.25 4.57 1.84
N ASP A 57 -11.13 5.82 1.42
CA ASP A 57 -11.94 6.92 1.95
C ASP A 57 -13.44 6.68 1.74
N ASN A 58 -13.81 6.12 0.59
CA ASN A 58 -15.20 5.87 0.23
C ASN A 58 -15.75 4.56 0.82
N LEU A 59 -14.94 3.50 0.90
CA LEU A 59 -15.42 2.15 1.17
C LEU A 59 -15.01 1.62 2.54
N ALA A 60 -13.95 2.16 3.13
CA ALA A 60 -13.43 1.74 4.43
C ALA A 60 -12.88 2.94 5.21
N PRO A 61 -13.70 3.98 5.47
CA PRO A 61 -13.23 5.17 6.17
C PRO A 61 -12.75 4.84 7.59
N GLY A 62 -11.66 5.49 8.01
CA GLY A 62 -11.10 5.30 9.34
C GLY A 62 -10.30 4.02 9.54
N ILE A 63 -9.97 3.32 8.46
CA ILE A 63 -9.13 2.12 8.55
C ILE A 63 -7.74 2.46 9.08
N ALA A 64 -7.24 1.64 9.99
CA ALA A 64 -5.88 1.77 10.51
C ALA A 64 -4.87 1.15 9.54
N PHE A 65 -3.65 1.70 9.51
CA PHE A 65 -2.58 1.14 8.69
C PHE A 65 -1.22 1.28 9.36
N ILE A 66 -0.26 0.47 8.91
CA ILE A 66 1.14 0.54 9.30
C ILE A 66 2.01 0.41 8.04
N PRO A 67 3.05 1.24 7.88
CA PRO A 67 4.00 1.06 6.79
C PRO A 67 4.86 -0.18 7.01
N GLU A 68 5.14 -0.92 5.94
CA GLU A 68 5.87 -2.18 5.99
C GLU A 68 6.98 -2.20 4.94
N VAL A 69 7.92 -1.27 5.04
CA VAL A 69 9.03 -1.15 4.09
C VAL A 69 10.17 -2.11 4.48
N TRP A 70 10.72 -2.83 3.50
CA TRP A 70 11.87 -3.70 3.68
C TRP A 70 13.04 -2.93 4.34
N GLN A 71 13.55 -3.47 5.44
CA GLN A 71 14.64 -2.87 6.21
C GLN A 71 14.39 -1.42 6.69
N GLY A 72 13.14 -1.02 6.80
CA GLY A 72 12.79 0.32 7.25
C GLY A 72 13.29 0.69 8.65
N HIS A 73 13.63 -0.33 9.47
CA HIS A 73 14.17 -0.14 10.82
C HIS A 73 15.62 0.33 10.85
N LYS A 74 16.38 0.15 9.76
CA LYS A 74 17.79 0.54 9.69
C LYS A 74 17.95 2.06 9.74
N GLU A 75 19.14 2.52 10.13
CA GLU A 75 19.47 3.94 10.21
C GLU A 75 18.43 4.73 11.04
N ASN A 76 18.16 4.25 12.25
CA ASN A 76 17.20 4.86 13.17
C ASN A 76 15.76 4.88 12.64
N GLY A 77 15.41 3.92 11.79
CA GLY A 77 14.07 3.79 11.25
C GLY A 77 13.80 4.73 10.06
N SER A 78 14.84 5.18 9.37
CA SER A 78 14.71 6.14 8.27
C SER A 78 13.71 5.70 7.19
N GLY A 79 13.67 4.40 6.86
CA GLY A 79 12.73 3.87 5.88
C GLY A 79 11.28 4.02 6.33
N PHE A 80 10.99 3.78 7.60
CA PHE A 80 9.65 3.95 8.15
C PHE A 80 9.25 5.42 8.25
N TRP A 81 10.17 6.29 8.63
CA TRP A 81 9.90 7.72 8.68
C TRP A 81 9.58 8.28 7.28
N SER A 82 10.36 7.87 6.27
CA SER A 82 10.10 8.26 4.88
C SER A 82 8.74 7.74 4.39
N ALA A 83 8.37 6.51 4.77
CA ALA A 83 7.06 5.95 4.43
C ALA A 83 5.91 6.74 5.07
N LEU A 84 6.04 7.09 6.35
CA LEU A 84 5.04 7.91 7.03
C LEU A 84 4.90 9.29 6.40
N GLU A 85 6.01 9.94 6.08
CA GLU A 85 6.01 11.24 5.40
C GLU A 85 5.28 11.18 4.05
N PHE A 86 5.55 10.13 3.26
CA PHE A 86 4.82 9.89 2.02
C PHE A 86 3.31 9.72 2.26
N LEU A 87 2.93 8.91 3.26
CA LEU A 87 1.52 8.61 3.53
C LEU A 87 0.75 9.78 4.14
N GLU A 88 1.42 10.75 4.77
CA GLU A 88 0.77 11.93 5.34
C GLU A 88 -0.06 12.71 4.31
N GLN A 89 0.31 12.69 3.04
CA GLN A 89 -0.46 13.37 1.99
C GLN A 89 -1.85 12.76 1.77
N TYR A 90 -2.09 11.55 2.28
CA TYR A 90 -3.34 10.81 2.10
C TYR A 90 -4.19 10.72 3.38
N ILE A 91 -3.74 11.30 4.46
CA ILE A 91 -4.43 11.23 5.76
C ILE A 91 -5.29 12.48 6.01
#